data_24873064bf904a59614b4615f847e97f
#
_entry.id   24873064bf904a59614b4615f847e97f
#
_cell.length_a   1.000
_cell.length_b   1.000
_cell.length_c   1.000
_cell.angle_alpha   90.00
_cell.angle_beta   90.00
_cell.angle_gamma   90.00
#
_symmetry.space_group_name_H-M   'P 1'
#
loop_
_entity.id
_entity.type
_entity.pdbx_description
1 polymer ?
#
loop_
_entity_poly.entity_id
_entity_poly.type
_entity_poly.pdbx_seq_one_letter_code
_entity_poly.pdbx_strand_id
1 'polypeptide(L)'
;MKTFRPALLAIALVLTGCASSGSSSESSSGATWWNPLTYSWSSLAPWHWFGSSPEVTEQGVGGLNGATAMNDAAISDGLSGNYEVRKGMRGENGGVVTFFQAVKEKQVKVEVTGNTTISRIDVMDSDIATADGKKIGTPFSDLYSKAFNVCQKGTGSDADGVECKAPGSQHISYLFRGEWHGPEGLMPADDTLKKWTISKIIWRS
;
A
#
# COMPACT_ATOMS: atom_id res chain seq x y z
N MET A 1 -34.50 13.39 -52.42
CA MET A 1 -33.43 13.19 -53.38
C MET A 1 -32.36 14.28 -53.13
N LYS A 2 -31.25 13.95 -52.55
CA LYS A 2 -29.94 14.66 -52.61
C LYS A 2 -28.93 13.78 -51.88
N THR A 3 -28.10 13.13 -52.65
CA THR A 3 -27.00 12.27 -52.26
C THR A 3 -25.82 13.13 -51.81
N PHE A 4 -25.30 12.92 -50.60
CA PHE A 4 -24.00 13.41 -50.15
C PHE A 4 -22.98 12.30 -50.14
N ARG A 5 -21.92 12.44 -50.94
CA ARG A 5 -20.75 11.60 -51.00
C ARG A 5 -19.75 12.05 -49.94
N PRO A 6 -19.15 11.17 -49.14
CA PRO A 6 -18.00 11.53 -48.29
C PRO A 6 -16.70 11.40 -49.11
N ALA A 7 -15.89 12.46 -49.06
CA ALA A 7 -14.53 12.50 -49.62
C ALA A 7 -13.56 11.86 -48.60
N LEU A 8 -12.85 10.82 -49.05
CA LEU A 8 -11.72 10.21 -48.34
C LEU A 8 -10.48 11.09 -48.55
N LEU A 9 -9.94 11.68 -47.47
CA LEU A 9 -8.63 12.31 -47.43
C LEU A 9 -7.63 11.34 -46.82
N ALA A 10 -6.80 10.74 -47.66
CA ALA A 10 -5.64 9.97 -47.30
C ALA A 10 -4.45 10.92 -47.05
N ILE A 11 -3.96 11.01 -45.82
CA ILE A 11 -2.72 11.72 -45.49
C ILE A 11 -1.60 10.69 -45.38
N ALA A 12 -0.70 10.65 -46.38
CA ALA A 12 0.54 9.90 -46.38
C ALA A 12 1.62 10.71 -45.62
N LEU A 13 2.06 10.25 -44.48
CA LEU A 13 3.24 10.78 -43.77
C LEU A 13 4.48 10.00 -44.22
N VAL A 14 5.33 10.66 -44.99
CA VAL A 14 6.65 10.17 -45.37
C VAL A 14 7.64 10.48 -44.26
N LEU A 15 8.17 9.48 -43.60
CA LEU A 15 9.27 9.59 -42.63
C LEU A 15 10.60 9.36 -43.40
N THR A 16 11.31 10.44 -43.68
CA THR A 16 12.71 10.37 -44.15
C THR A 16 13.64 10.26 -42.94
N GLY A 17 14.26 9.09 -42.78
CA GLY A 17 15.33 8.89 -41.82
C GLY A 17 16.67 9.43 -42.33
N CYS A 18 17.39 10.19 -41.49
CA CYS A 18 18.82 10.47 -41.70
C CYS A 18 19.63 9.59 -40.76
N ALA A 19 20.37 8.66 -41.33
CA ALA A 19 21.44 7.96 -40.65
C ALA A 19 22.69 8.82 -40.69
N SER A 20 23.31 9.12 -39.56
CA SER A 20 24.69 9.59 -39.46
C SER A 20 25.47 8.70 -38.50
N SER A 21 26.41 7.97 -39.05
CA SER A 21 27.45 7.23 -38.36
C SER A 21 28.51 8.20 -37.83
N GLY A 22 28.85 8.12 -36.55
CA GLY A 22 29.97 8.83 -35.93
C GLY A 22 30.40 8.08 -34.67
N SER A 23 31.53 7.38 -34.81
CA SER A 23 32.25 6.73 -33.72
C SER A 23 33.03 7.77 -32.92
N SER A 24 32.93 7.76 -31.57
CA SER A 24 34.07 7.90 -30.65
C SER A 24 33.59 7.81 -29.18
N SER A 25 34.36 7.06 -28.45
CA SER A 25 34.39 6.77 -27.03
C SER A 25 34.26 8.02 -26.14
N GLU A 26 33.47 7.95 -25.06
CA GLU A 26 33.90 8.17 -23.68
C GLU A 26 32.73 8.03 -22.70
N SER A 27 33.08 7.50 -21.56
CA SER A 27 32.25 7.19 -20.39
C SER A 27 31.56 8.41 -19.81
N SER A 28 30.25 8.35 -19.62
CA SER A 28 29.56 8.98 -18.49
C SER A 28 28.15 8.38 -18.33
N SER A 29 27.82 8.08 -17.09
CA SER A 29 26.55 7.57 -16.59
C SER A 29 25.35 8.40 -17.06
N GLY A 30 24.81 8.05 -18.20
CA GLY A 30 23.58 8.62 -18.75
C GLY A 30 22.48 7.58 -18.71
N ALA A 31 21.44 7.86 -17.95
CA ALA A 31 20.21 7.09 -18.00
C ALA A 31 19.73 6.98 -19.44
N THR A 32 19.82 5.79 -20.01
CA THR A 32 19.37 5.50 -21.37
C THR A 32 17.85 5.45 -21.41
N TRP A 33 17.23 6.59 -21.66
CA TRP A 33 15.79 6.76 -21.79
C TRP A 33 15.18 6.01 -23.00
N TRP A 34 16.02 5.32 -23.78
CA TRP A 34 15.63 4.55 -24.97
C TRP A 34 15.68 3.03 -24.79
N ASN A 35 15.73 2.50 -23.57
CA ASN A 35 15.71 1.06 -23.38
C ASN A 35 14.26 0.59 -23.11
N PRO A 36 13.55 0.04 -24.12
CA PRO A 36 12.14 -0.39 -23.96
C PRO A 36 11.98 -1.58 -23.00
N LEU A 37 13.08 -2.22 -22.56
CA LEU A 37 13.05 -3.33 -21.63
C LEU A 37 13.04 -2.92 -20.15
N THR A 38 13.24 -1.64 -19.84
CA THR A 38 13.17 -1.11 -18.46
C THR A 38 11.81 -0.55 -18.10
N TYR A 39 10.90 -0.40 -19.07
CA TYR A 39 9.51 -0.06 -18.78
C TYR A 39 8.77 -1.34 -18.40
N SER A 40 8.51 -1.47 -17.09
CA SER A 40 7.55 -2.46 -16.62
C SER A 40 6.19 -2.16 -17.27
N TRP A 41 5.68 -3.09 -18.04
CA TRP A 41 4.37 -2.99 -18.70
C TRP A 41 3.23 -2.78 -17.69
N SER A 42 3.48 -3.05 -16.41
CA SER A 42 2.55 -2.77 -15.30
C SER A 42 2.23 -1.29 -15.12
N SER A 43 3.14 -0.37 -15.51
CA SER A 43 2.93 1.08 -15.40
C SER A 43 2.02 1.66 -16.50
N LEU A 44 1.79 0.91 -17.58
CA LEU A 44 0.98 1.35 -18.72
C LEU A 44 -0.39 0.66 -18.79
N ALA A 45 -0.72 -0.14 -17.79
CA ALA A 45 -1.99 -0.82 -17.74
C ALA A 45 -3.13 0.19 -17.49
N PRO A 46 -4.10 0.34 -18.42
CA PRO A 46 -5.13 1.37 -18.33
C PRO A 46 -6.07 1.22 -17.13
N TRP A 47 -6.06 0.07 -16.44
CA TRP A 47 -6.84 -0.14 -15.23
C TRP A 47 -6.29 0.60 -13.99
N HIS A 48 -5.06 1.09 -14.00
CA HIS A 48 -4.57 2.00 -12.96
C HIS A 48 -5.22 3.40 -13.01
N TRP A 49 -5.91 3.74 -14.10
CA TRP A 49 -6.61 5.01 -14.26
C TRP A 49 -8.08 4.96 -13.80
N PHE A 50 -8.62 3.78 -13.55
CA PHE A 50 -9.99 3.60 -13.06
C PHE A 50 -9.95 3.24 -11.57
N GLY A 51 -9.68 4.24 -10.69
CA GLY A 51 -10.00 4.21 -9.27
C GLY A 51 -9.85 2.86 -8.55
N SER A 52 -8.73 2.14 -8.76
CA SER A 52 -8.44 0.95 -7.97
C SER A 52 -8.22 1.36 -6.51
N SER A 53 -8.80 0.59 -5.58
CA SER A 53 -8.51 0.76 -4.16
C SER A 53 -6.99 0.75 -3.94
N PRO A 54 -6.47 1.54 -3.00
CA PRO A 54 -5.06 1.48 -2.64
C PRO A 54 -4.67 0.03 -2.30
N GLU A 55 -3.45 -0.36 -2.65
CA GLU A 55 -2.91 -1.70 -2.36
C GLU A 55 -1.76 -1.58 -1.35
N VAL A 56 -1.61 -2.59 -0.48
CA VAL A 56 -0.48 -2.68 0.45
C VAL A 56 0.66 -3.46 -0.22
N THR A 57 1.80 -2.81 -0.37
CA THR A 57 3.01 -3.37 -0.96
C THR A 57 4.21 -3.21 -0.03
N GLU A 58 5.36 -3.79 -0.36
CA GLU A 58 6.61 -3.56 0.39
C GLU A 58 7.02 -2.08 0.42
N GLN A 59 6.64 -1.29 -0.59
CA GLN A 59 6.99 0.12 -0.70
C GLN A 59 6.05 1.03 0.10
N GLY A 60 4.83 0.58 0.43
CA GLY A 60 3.85 1.39 1.12
C GLY A 60 2.41 0.96 0.88
N VAL A 61 1.49 1.90 1.05
CA VAL A 61 0.04 1.71 0.87
C VAL A 61 -0.47 2.72 -0.15
N GLY A 62 -0.92 2.25 -1.31
CA GLY A 62 -1.26 3.13 -2.43
C GLY A 62 -0.07 3.99 -2.84
N GLY A 63 -0.20 5.32 -2.79
CA GLY A 63 0.90 6.27 -3.01
C GLY A 63 1.67 6.66 -1.75
N LEU A 64 1.27 6.17 -0.56
CA LEU A 64 1.93 6.46 0.71
C LEU A 64 3.15 5.58 0.94
N ASN A 65 4.26 6.16 1.39
CA ASN A 65 5.50 5.45 1.72
C ASN A 65 6.30 6.21 2.79
N GLY A 66 7.45 5.68 3.20
CA GLY A 66 8.30 6.28 4.24
C GLY A 66 8.89 7.66 3.90
N ALA A 67 8.87 8.09 2.64
CA ALA A 67 9.29 9.43 2.21
C ALA A 67 8.12 10.43 2.16
N THR A 68 6.87 9.97 2.26
CA THR A 68 5.68 10.83 2.22
C THR A 68 5.63 11.75 3.45
N ALA A 69 5.43 13.04 3.22
CA ALA A 69 5.34 14.03 4.29
C ALA A 69 4.07 13.85 5.15
N MET A 70 4.19 14.06 6.45
CA MET A 70 3.08 13.98 7.42
C MET A 70 2.20 15.23 7.38
N ASN A 71 1.41 15.39 6.30
CA ASN A 71 0.41 16.44 6.14
C ASN A 71 -0.84 15.94 5.39
N ASP A 72 -1.95 16.66 5.56
CA ASP A 72 -3.27 16.29 5.02
C ASP A 72 -3.24 16.08 3.50
N ALA A 73 -2.61 16.99 2.76
CA ALA A 73 -2.60 16.96 1.29
C ALA A 73 -1.86 15.73 0.77
N ALA A 74 -0.63 15.46 1.27
CA ALA A 74 0.16 14.33 0.82
C ALA A 74 -0.50 12.98 1.16
N ILE A 75 -1.18 12.90 2.32
CA ILE A 75 -1.89 11.67 2.74
C ILE A 75 -3.15 11.48 1.90
N SER A 76 -3.92 12.53 1.67
CA SER A 76 -5.11 12.47 0.80
C SER A 76 -4.76 12.05 -0.63
N ASP A 77 -3.72 12.66 -1.20
CA ASP A 77 -3.25 12.35 -2.56
C ASP A 77 -2.76 10.90 -2.66
N GLY A 78 -1.99 10.43 -1.68
CA GLY A 78 -1.49 9.06 -1.64
C GLY A 78 -2.59 7.99 -1.51
N LEU A 79 -3.76 8.36 -0.96
CA LEU A 79 -4.96 7.53 -0.88
C LEU A 79 -5.98 7.85 -1.99
N SER A 80 -5.55 8.52 -3.06
CA SER A 80 -6.37 8.85 -4.24
C SER A 80 -7.58 9.75 -3.93
N GLY A 81 -7.55 10.53 -2.84
CA GLY A 81 -8.60 11.48 -2.47
C GLY A 81 -9.94 10.86 -2.04
N ASN A 82 -9.99 9.54 -1.82
CA ASN A 82 -11.25 8.83 -1.52
C ASN A 82 -11.64 8.85 -0.03
N TYR A 83 -10.84 9.50 0.82
CA TYR A 83 -11.02 9.53 2.27
C TYR A 83 -11.00 10.96 2.78
N GLU A 84 -11.78 11.22 3.83
CA GLU A 84 -11.67 12.44 4.63
C GLU A 84 -10.49 12.29 5.59
N VAL A 85 -9.46 13.15 5.46
CA VAL A 85 -8.27 13.09 6.31
C VAL A 85 -8.47 13.97 7.54
N ARG A 86 -8.20 13.42 8.73
CA ARG A 86 -8.29 14.13 10.03
C ARG A 86 -7.00 13.97 10.79
N LYS A 87 -6.44 15.06 11.27
CA LYS A 87 -5.24 15.09 12.12
C LYS A 87 -5.61 14.90 13.59
N GLY A 88 -4.82 14.09 14.30
CA GLY A 88 -4.92 13.92 15.74
C GLY A 88 -3.55 13.84 16.41
N MET A 89 -3.57 13.87 17.72
CA MET A 89 -2.38 13.66 18.57
C MET A 89 -2.76 12.74 19.73
N ARG A 90 -1.86 11.86 20.13
CA ARG A 90 -2.03 11.00 21.32
C ARG A 90 -0.72 10.90 22.10
N GLY A 91 -0.85 10.69 23.40
CA GLY A 91 0.28 10.33 24.25
C GLY A 91 0.70 8.88 23.98
N GLU A 92 1.97 8.64 23.72
CA GLU A 92 2.52 7.29 23.52
C GLU A 92 3.95 7.25 24.05
N ASN A 93 4.28 6.27 24.89
CA ASN A 93 5.62 6.06 25.46
C ASN A 93 6.23 7.33 26.12
N GLY A 94 5.40 8.15 26.78
CA GLY A 94 5.84 9.40 27.45
C GLY A 94 6.04 10.59 26.51
N GLY A 95 5.76 10.45 25.23
CA GLY A 95 5.79 11.50 24.21
C GLY A 95 4.43 11.79 23.61
N VAL A 96 4.37 12.76 22.71
CA VAL A 96 3.18 13.06 21.90
C VAL A 96 3.46 12.65 20.47
N VAL A 97 2.60 11.78 19.95
CA VAL A 97 2.67 11.29 18.57
C VAL A 97 1.55 11.91 17.75
N THR A 98 1.91 12.46 16.60
CA THR A 98 0.94 12.94 15.61
C THR A 98 0.51 11.78 14.73
N PHE A 99 -0.80 11.70 14.47
CA PHE A 99 -1.36 10.75 13.52
C PHE A 99 -2.37 11.43 12.61
N PHE A 100 -2.63 10.81 11.46
CA PHE A 100 -3.71 11.18 10.55
C PHE A 100 -4.62 9.98 10.34
N GLN A 101 -5.91 10.23 10.35
CA GLN A 101 -6.94 9.22 10.11
C GLN A 101 -7.64 9.50 8.80
N ALA A 102 -7.58 8.57 7.89
CA ALA A 102 -8.35 8.56 6.66
C ALA A 102 -9.69 7.88 6.93
N VAL A 103 -10.75 8.66 6.87
CA VAL A 103 -12.13 8.28 7.25
C VAL A 103 -12.97 8.12 6.00
N LYS A 104 -13.74 7.02 5.93
CA LYS A 104 -14.74 6.76 4.90
C LYS A 104 -15.98 6.18 5.58
N GLU A 105 -17.17 6.67 5.24
CA GLU A 105 -18.44 6.22 5.85
C GLU A 105 -18.46 6.36 7.39
N LYS A 106 -17.86 7.42 7.91
CA LYS A 106 -17.72 7.69 9.36
C LYS A 106 -16.84 6.67 10.13
N GLN A 107 -16.11 5.82 9.43
CA GLN A 107 -15.20 4.84 10.01
C GLN A 107 -13.76 5.20 9.66
N VAL A 108 -12.86 5.02 10.61
CA VAL A 108 -11.41 5.11 10.34
C VAL A 108 -11.01 3.88 9.54
N LYS A 109 -10.53 4.10 8.33
CA LYS A 109 -10.12 3.06 7.38
C LYS A 109 -8.62 2.91 7.29
N VAL A 110 -7.89 4.02 7.42
CA VAL A 110 -6.42 4.01 7.46
C VAL A 110 -5.96 5.00 8.54
N GLU A 111 -4.98 4.61 9.32
CA GLU A 111 -4.30 5.52 10.25
C GLU A 111 -2.82 5.60 9.87
N VAL A 112 -2.30 6.81 9.77
CA VAL A 112 -0.92 7.09 9.38
C VAL A 112 -0.21 7.78 10.54
N THR A 113 0.93 7.25 10.94
CA THR A 113 1.71 7.75 12.07
C THR A 113 3.15 8.04 11.61
N GLY A 114 3.72 9.12 12.13
CA GLY A 114 5.11 9.51 11.88
C GLY A 114 5.42 10.87 12.47
N ASN A 115 6.63 11.34 12.25
CA ASN A 115 7.06 12.68 12.64
C ASN A 115 7.02 13.64 11.45
N THR A 116 8.13 13.77 10.73
CA THR A 116 8.22 14.57 9.50
C THR A 116 7.70 13.80 8.30
N THR A 117 7.98 12.50 8.27
CA THR A 117 7.53 11.55 7.26
C THR A 117 6.84 10.37 7.91
N ILE A 118 6.20 9.55 7.09
CA ILE A 118 5.47 8.37 7.54
C ILE A 118 6.45 7.31 8.07
N SER A 119 6.15 6.78 9.26
CA SER A 119 6.86 5.64 9.83
C SER A 119 6.00 4.39 9.94
N ARG A 120 4.66 4.58 10.03
CA ARG A 120 3.71 3.47 10.15
C ARG A 120 2.39 3.82 9.45
N ILE A 121 1.81 2.83 8.78
CA ILE A 121 0.47 2.90 8.20
C ILE A 121 -0.32 1.70 8.69
N ASP A 122 -1.45 1.94 9.32
CA ASP A 122 -2.39 0.94 9.81
C ASP A 122 -3.62 0.92 8.88
N VAL A 123 -3.85 -0.17 8.18
CA VAL A 123 -4.97 -0.35 7.26
C VAL A 123 -6.04 -1.20 7.93
N MET A 124 -7.25 -0.66 8.03
CA MET A 124 -8.46 -1.29 8.58
C MET A 124 -9.59 -1.34 7.55
N ASP A 125 -9.32 -0.93 6.31
CA ASP A 125 -10.28 -0.99 5.21
C ASP A 125 -10.28 -2.39 4.57
N SER A 126 -11.44 -3.03 4.53
CA SER A 126 -11.62 -4.34 3.88
C SER A 126 -11.50 -4.30 2.35
N ASP A 127 -11.57 -3.09 1.77
CA ASP A 127 -11.42 -2.87 0.32
C ASP A 127 -9.95 -2.78 -0.10
N ILE A 128 -9.04 -2.60 0.87
CA ILE A 128 -7.59 -2.55 0.65
C ILE A 128 -7.01 -3.95 0.90
N ALA A 129 -6.34 -4.51 -0.10
CA ALA A 129 -5.65 -5.79 -0.01
C ALA A 129 -4.13 -5.62 -0.12
N THR A 130 -3.38 -6.61 0.32
CA THR A 130 -1.96 -6.74 -0.02
C THR A 130 -1.79 -7.24 -1.44
N ALA A 131 -0.61 -7.07 -2.02
CA ALA A 131 -0.26 -7.52 -3.38
C ALA A 131 -0.50 -9.03 -3.60
N ASP A 132 -0.45 -9.85 -2.53
CA ASP A 132 -0.77 -11.28 -2.55
C ASP A 132 -2.25 -11.58 -2.19
N GLY A 133 -3.11 -10.54 -2.16
CA GLY A 133 -4.56 -10.65 -1.99
C GLY A 133 -5.05 -10.84 -0.56
N LYS A 134 -4.20 -10.67 0.47
CA LYS A 134 -4.63 -10.73 1.87
C LYS A 134 -5.32 -9.43 2.28
N LYS A 135 -6.38 -9.53 3.07
CA LYS A 135 -7.21 -8.39 3.50
C LYS A 135 -7.80 -8.62 4.89
N ILE A 136 -8.42 -7.58 5.41
CA ILE A 136 -9.17 -7.66 6.66
C ILE A 136 -10.17 -8.81 6.59
N GLY A 137 -10.23 -9.63 7.64
CA GLY A 137 -11.07 -10.83 7.72
C GLY A 137 -10.39 -12.12 7.26
N THR A 138 -9.18 -12.08 6.66
CA THR A 138 -8.43 -13.30 6.31
C THR A 138 -8.09 -14.09 7.58
N PRO A 139 -8.41 -15.40 7.65
CA PRO A 139 -8.11 -16.23 8.82
C PRO A 139 -6.61 -16.42 9.07
N PHE A 140 -6.22 -16.52 10.34
CA PHE A 140 -4.84 -16.85 10.72
C PHE A 140 -4.37 -18.17 10.10
N SER A 141 -5.24 -19.18 10.07
CA SER A 141 -4.95 -20.52 9.52
C SER A 141 -4.57 -20.51 8.03
N ASP A 142 -4.97 -19.47 7.28
CA ASP A 142 -4.65 -19.35 5.85
C ASP A 142 -3.21 -18.87 5.61
N LEU A 143 -2.57 -18.33 6.65
CA LEU A 143 -1.24 -17.72 6.57
C LEU A 143 -0.21 -18.46 7.42
N TYR A 144 -0.64 -18.98 8.57
CA TYR A 144 0.26 -19.55 9.56
C TYR A 144 -0.27 -20.88 10.13
N SER A 145 0.61 -21.85 10.24
CA SER A 145 0.33 -23.10 10.97
C SER A 145 0.56 -22.94 12.49
N LYS A 146 1.49 -22.07 12.88
CA LYS A 146 1.89 -21.77 14.27
C LYS A 146 2.31 -20.32 14.40
N ALA A 147 2.11 -19.73 15.60
CA ALA A 147 2.53 -18.37 15.93
C ALA A 147 4.03 -18.26 16.29
N PHE A 148 4.65 -19.36 16.68
CA PHE A 148 6.03 -19.36 17.17
C PHE A 148 7.02 -18.79 16.14
N ASN A 149 7.90 -17.88 16.59
CA ASN A 149 8.91 -17.15 15.83
C ASN A 149 8.40 -16.16 14.76
N VAL A 150 7.08 -16.08 14.49
CA VAL A 150 6.53 -15.18 13.48
C VAL A 150 5.55 -14.18 14.07
N CYS A 151 5.03 -14.45 15.27
CA CYS A 151 4.03 -13.61 15.93
C CYS A 151 4.49 -13.15 17.32
N GLN A 152 3.98 -12.01 17.72
CA GLN A 152 4.17 -11.45 19.06
C GLN A 152 2.85 -10.86 19.56
N LYS A 153 2.71 -10.70 20.87
CA LYS A 153 1.56 -10.00 21.45
C LYS A 153 1.58 -8.54 21.02
N GLY A 154 0.45 -8.01 20.60
CA GLY A 154 0.30 -6.60 20.30
C GLY A 154 0.58 -5.71 21.51
N THR A 155 0.90 -4.45 21.28
CA THR A 155 1.22 -3.47 22.32
C THR A 155 0.38 -2.20 22.17
N GLY A 156 0.23 -1.43 23.23
CA GLY A 156 -0.53 -0.18 23.23
C GLY A 156 -1.98 -0.39 22.78
N SER A 157 -2.43 0.28 21.76
CA SER A 157 -3.79 0.15 21.20
C SER A 157 -4.06 -1.23 20.55
N ASP A 158 -3.04 -2.04 20.35
CA ASP A 158 -3.12 -3.37 19.73
C ASP A 158 -2.93 -4.50 20.74
N ALA A 159 -2.90 -4.19 22.06
CA ALA A 159 -2.63 -5.15 23.13
C ALA A 159 -3.64 -6.31 23.23
N ASP A 160 -4.83 -6.16 22.67
CA ASP A 160 -5.87 -7.19 22.58
C ASP A 160 -5.64 -8.17 21.40
N GLY A 161 -4.69 -7.86 20.52
CA GLY A 161 -4.36 -8.65 19.34
C GLY A 161 -3.02 -9.37 19.39
N VAL A 162 -2.74 -10.11 18.32
CA VAL A 162 -1.47 -10.76 18.06
C VAL A 162 -0.96 -10.27 16.71
N GLU A 163 0.22 -9.66 16.69
CA GLU A 163 0.87 -9.19 15.48
C GLU A 163 1.82 -10.26 14.92
N CYS A 164 1.64 -10.60 13.64
CA CYS A 164 2.46 -11.58 12.96
C CYS A 164 3.11 -10.93 11.73
N LYS A 165 4.41 -11.16 11.53
CA LYS A 165 5.13 -10.70 10.35
C LYS A 165 4.58 -11.39 9.09
N ALA A 166 4.25 -10.63 8.05
CA ALA A 166 3.75 -11.20 6.80
C ALA A 166 4.82 -12.09 6.14
N PRO A 167 4.44 -13.26 5.61
CA PRO A 167 5.38 -14.15 4.96
C PRO A 167 6.12 -13.46 3.81
N GLY A 168 7.46 -13.52 3.83
CA GLY A 168 8.30 -12.91 2.78
C GLY A 168 8.45 -11.38 2.84
N SER A 169 7.77 -10.70 3.76
CA SER A 169 7.82 -9.25 3.90
C SER A 169 8.84 -8.77 4.95
N GLN A 170 9.39 -7.57 4.71
CA GLN A 170 10.20 -6.86 5.69
C GLN A 170 9.40 -5.73 6.37
N HIS A 171 8.39 -5.21 5.70
CA HIS A 171 7.65 -4.00 6.08
C HIS A 171 6.21 -4.28 6.52
N ILE A 172 5.64 -5.45 6.18
CA ILE A 172 4.24 -5.76 6.43
C ILE A 172 4.07 -6.73 7.59
N SER A 173 3.11 -6.44 8.48
CA SER A 173 2.65 -7.31 9.54
C SER A 173 1.12 -7.35 9.55
N TYR A 174 0.55 -8.43 10.07
CA TYR A 174 -0.89 -8.59 10.25
C TYR A 174 -1.23 -8.63 11.74
N LEU A 175 -2.17 -7.82 12.15
CA LEU A 175 -2.76 -7.88 13.49
C LEU A 175 -3.99 -8.77 13.45
N PHE A 176 -3.94 -9.89 14.16
CA PHE A 176 -5.06 -10.80 14.35
C PHE A 176 -5.81 -10.50 15.63
N ARG A 177 -7.13 -10.54 15.57
CA ARG A 177 -8.02 -10.42 16.72
C ARG A 177 -9.11 -11.49 16.68
N GLY A 178 -9.59 -11.86 17.86
CA GLY A 178 -10.67 -12.80 18.08
C GLY A 178 -10.97 -12.97 19.55
N GLU A 179 -11.86 -13.88 19.91
CA GLU A 179 -12.19 -14.14 21.31
C GLU A 179 -11.01 -14.74 22.05
N TRP A 180 -10.70 -14.16 23.22
CA TRP A 180 -9.70 -14.65 24.16
C TRP A 180 -10.18 -14.49 25.60
N HIS A 181 -10.22 -15.59 26.33
CA HIS A 181 -10.64 -15.64 27.73
C HIS A 181 -9.49 -15.96 28.70
N GLY A 182 -8.26 -16.01 28.20
CA GLY A 182 -7.08 -16.22 29.00
C GLY A 182 -6.56 -14.94 29.65
N PRO A 183 -5.49 -15.04 30.45
CA PRO A 183 -4.89 -13.88 31.12
C PRO A 183 -4.41 -12.82 30.13
N GLU A 184 -4.59 -11.55 30.48
CA GLU A 184 -4.06 -10.43 29.71
C GLU A 184 -2.53 -10.54 29.56
N GLY A 185 -2.02 -10.12 28.39
CA GLY A 185 -0.59 -10.11 28.09
C GLY A 185 -0.02 -11.48 27.66
N LEU A 186 -0.75 -12.58 27.82
CA LEU A 186 -0.31 -13.88 27.34
C LEU A 186 -0.68 -14.10 25.88
N MET A 187 0.19 -14.84 25.17
CA MET A 187 -0.07 -15.29 23.82
C MET A 187 -1.13 -16.39 23.84
N PRO A 188 -2.21 -16.29 23.05
CA PRO A 188 -3.16 -17.38 22.88
C PRO A 188 -2.50 -18.61 22.26
N ALA A 189 -3.01 -19.80 22.57
CA ALA A 189 -2.56 -21.04 21.93
C ALA A 189 -2.89 -21.03 20.43
N ASP A 190 -2.10 -21.75 19.61
CA ASP A 190 -2.28 -21.84 18.16
C ASP A 190 -3.70 -22.24 17.75
N ASP A 191 -4.35 -23.16 18.50
CA ASP A 191 -5.74 -23.58 18.21
C ASP A 191 -6.79 -22.45 18.44
N THR A 192 -6.49 -21.52 19.31
CA THR A 192 -7.29 -20.29 19.48
C THR A 192 -7.02 -19.33 18.32
N LEU A 193 -5.74 -19.10 18.00
CA LEU A 193 -5.31 -18.19 16.94
C LEU A 193 -5.84 -18.61 15.56
N LYS A 194 -5.96 -19.89 15.28
CA LYS A 194 -6.53 -20.40 14.01
C LYS A 194 -7.92 -19.84 13.67
N LYS A 195 -8.69 -19.46 14.72
CA LYS A 195 -10.04 -18.88 14.58
C LYS A 195 -10.04 -17.36 14.44
N TRP A 196 -8.88 -16.73 14.67
CA TRP A 196 -8.74 -15.29 14.59
C TRP A 196 -8.56 -14.85 13.15
N THR A 197 -8.93 -13.60 12.88
CA THR A 197 -8.84 -13.01 11.55
C THR A 197 -8.01 -11.74 11.57
N ILE A 198 -7.48 -11.34 10.42
CA ILE A 198 -6.81 -10.05 10.26
C ILE A 198 -7.80 -8.94 10.58
N SER A 199 -7.48 -8.13 11.59
CA SER A 199 -8.23 -6.92 11.96
C SER A 199 -7.54 -5.64 11.48
N LYS A 200 -6.23 -5.73 11.19
CA LYS A 200 -5.40 -4.61 10.73
C LYS A 200 -4.22 -5.13 9.93
N ILE A 201 -3.91 -4.50 8.81
CA ILE A 201 -2.65 -4.68 8.10
C ILE A 201 -1.74 -3.50 8.47
N ILE A 202 -0.52 -3.77 8.89
CA ILE A 202 0.42 -2.77 9.39
C ILE A 202 1.61 -2.73 8.44
N TRP A 203 1.88 -1.55 7.90
CA TRP A 203 3.11 -1.28 7.14
C TRP A 203 4.03 -0.38 7.96
N ARG A 204 5.35 -0.66 7.92
CA ARG A 204 6.39 0.16 8.58
C ARG A 204 7.54 0.45 7.60
N SER A 205 8.04 1.70 7.66
CA SER A 205 9.21 2.14 6.86
C SER A 205 10.52 1.53 7.37
#